data_495d806971994ee0611123ff562be410
#
_entry.id   495d806971994ee0611123ff562be410
#
_cell.length_a   1.000
_cell.length_b   1.000
_cell.length_c   1.000
_cell.angle_alpha   90.00
_cell.angle_beta   90.00
_cell.angle_gamma   90.00
#
_symmetry.space_group_name_H-M   'P 1'
#
loop_
_entity.id
_entity.type
_entity.pdbx_description
1 polymer ?
#
loop_
_entity_poly.entity_id
_entity_poly.type
_entity_poly.pdbx_seq_one_letter_code
_entity_poly.pdbx_strand_id
1 'polypeptide(L)'
;MIERIEVIRGPAAARYGNGAAGGVVNIITKKFDDQWHGSWNTYLNAPEHKDEGSTKRTNFSLSGPLGGDFSFRMFGNLDKTQADAWDINQGHQSDRTGAYANTLPAGREGVENKDINGVVRWDFAPMQSLEFEAGYSRQNNLYAGDTQNTNNDNALVKKNYGKETNRIYRQNFAVTWNGGWDNGITTSNWAQYEHTRNSRLGEGLAGGTEGLFNSDKFTDTDLADVMLHSEINLPIDFLVNQNLTLGTEWNQQRMKDSTSFTQTQQGGTIPGMSNDRSPYTSAEIFSLFAENNMELTDSTMLTPALHFDNHTIVGNNWSPSLNLSQGLGDDFTLKMGIARAYKAPSLYQTNPNYLLYSKGQGCYASGDGVGCYMMGNDDLKAETSINKEIGLEWKRDGWLAGVTWFRNDYRDKIEAGYAPIGHTSSGKVQTDIYQWENVPKAVVEGLEGSLNVPVSDTINWTNNITYMLQSKNKETGDRLSIIPEYTLNSTLSWQVHQDVSLQSTFTWYGKQQPKKYNYKGQPVTGSEKDEVSPYSIVGLSATWDMTKNVSLTGGVDNVFDKRQWRAGNAQTTGNTTTGAYMYGAGAYTYNEPGRTWYMSVNTRF
;
A
#
# COMPACT_ATOMS: atom_id res chain seq x y z
N MET A 1 11.34 17.75 -5.64
CA MET A 1 12.06 17.06 -4.55
C MET A 1 12.38 15.60 -4.90
N ILE A 2 11.44 14.85 -5.46
CA ILE A 2 11.71 13.52 -6.00
C ILE A 2 12.45 13.65 -7.34
N GLU A 3 13.54 12.91 -7.49
CA GLU A 3 14.24 12.78 -8.77
C GLU A 3 13.59 11.71 -9.63
N ARG A 4 13.36 10.53 -9.04
CA ARG A 4 12.68 9.42 -9.69
C ARG A 4 12.08 8.45 -8.69
N ILE A 5 11.13 7.67 -9.16
CA ILE A 5 10.54 6.55 -8.42
C ILE A 5 10.92 5.28 -9.17
N GLU A 6 11.57 4.36 -8.48
CA GLU A 6 11.93 3.04 -8.99
C GLU A 6 10.95 2.00 -8.44
N VAL A 7 10.30 1.27 -9.33
CA VAL A 7 9.43 0.16 -8.96
C VAL A 7 10.14 -1.15 -9.33
N ILE A 8 10.53 -1.91 -8.30
CA ILE A 8 11.21 -3.19 -8.45
C ILE A 8 10.19 -4.28 -8.18
N ARG A 9 9.91 -5.09 -9.20
CA ARG A 9 8.90 -6.16 -9.14
C ARG A 9 9.55 -7.51 -9.30
N GLY A 10 8.80 -8.55 -8.90
CA GLY A 10 9.21 -9.94 -9.10
C GLY A 10 10.45 -10.34 -8.32
N PRO A 11 11.25 -11.27 -8.86
CA PRO A 11 12.40 -11.87 -8.18
C PRO A 11 13.47 -10.88 -7.74
N ALA A 12 13.67 -9.79 -8.46
CA ALA A 12 14.68 -8.77 -8.11
C ALA A 12 14.38 -8.08 -6.76
N ALA A 13 13.11 -8.01 -6.35
CA ALA A 13 12.70 -7.40 -5.09
C ALA A 13 13.08 -8.24 -3.86
N ALA A 14 13.32 -9.54 -4.00
CA ALA A 14 13.65 -10.44 -2.89
C ALA A 14 14.95 -10.06 -2.16
N ARG A 15 15.87 -9.35 -2.83
CA ARG A 15 17.08 -8.77 -2.23
C ARG A 15 16.79 -7.89 -1.01
N TYR A 16 15.64 -7.24 -0.98
CA TYR A 16 15.27 -6.29 0.06
C TYR A 16 14.65 -6.95 1.30
N GLY A 17 14.50 -8.27 1.31
CA GLY A 17 14.14 -9.07 2.49
C GLY A 17 12.67 -9.00 2.88
N ASN A 18 12.41 -8.76 4.16
CA ASN A 18 11.07 -8.83 4.73
C ASN A 18 10.08 -7.86 4.05
N GLY A 19 8.94 -8.40 3.64
CA GLY A 19 7.85 -7.62 3.02
C GLY A 19 7.99 -7.40 1.51
N ALA A 20 9.08 -7.83 0.88
CA ALA A 20 9.35 -7.63 -0.55
C ALA A 20 8.64 -8.62 -1.49
N ALA A 21 7.73 -9.45 -1.00
CA ALA A 21 7.04 -10.48 -1.78
C ALA A 21 6.20 -9.92 -2.95
N GLY A 22 5.68 -8.70 -2.82
CA GLY A 22 4.92 -8.01 -3.87
C GLY A 22 5.75 -7.06 -4.72
N GLY A 23 6.93 -6.69 -4.25
CA GLY A 23 7.81 -5.70 -4.88
C GLY A 23 8.30 -4.63 -3.91
N VAL A 24 9.09 -3.72 -4.43
CA VAL A 24 9.66 -2.58 -3.70
C VAL A 24 9.46 -1.31 -4.51
N VAL A 25 9.00 -0.26 -3.86
CA VAL A 25 8.98 1.10 -4.41
C VAL A 25 10.10 1.90 -3.75
N ASN A 26 11.08 2.29 -4.53
CA ASN A 26 12.22 3.07 -4.08
C ASN A 26 12.09 4.52 -4.59
N ILE A 27 12.01 5.45 -3.66
CA ILE A 27 11.88 6.89 -3.98
C ILE A 27 13.25 7.54 -3.84
N ILE A 28 13.80 7.99 -4.97
CA ILE A 28 15.08 8.68 -5.04
C ILE A 28 14.80 10.19 -5.03
N THR A 29 15.37 10.87 -4.08
CA THR A 29 15.29 12.33 -3.98
C THR A 29 16.40 13.00 -4.79
N LYS A 30 16.16 14.24 -5.23
CA LYS A 30 17.14 15.03 -5.97
C LYS A 30 18.43 15.17 -5.18
N LYS A 31 19.55 15.22 -5.88
CA LYS A 31 20.87 15.49 -5.30
C LYS A 31 20.91 16.89 -4.68
N PHE A 32 21.85 17.08 -3.76
CA PHE A 32 22.13 18.41 -3.23
C PHE A 32 22.79 19.28 -4.29
N ASP A 33 22.36 20.52 -4.34
CA ASP A 33 22.82 21.50 -5.32
C ASP A 33 23.85 22.45 -4.70
N ASP A 34 24.73 22.97 -5.55
CA ASP A 34 25.68 24.05 -5.23
C ASP A 34 25.06 25.45 -5.39
N GLN A 35 23.82 25.53 -5.87
CA GLN A 35 23.04 26.75 -6.00
C GLN A 35 21.70 26.64 -5.28
N TRP A 36 21.11 27.77 -4.96
CA TRP A 36 19.78 27.84 -4.37
C TRP A 36 18.71 27.53 -5.40
N HIS A 37 17.85 26.60 -5.06
CA HIS A 37 16.66 26.23 -5.84
C HIS A 37 15.43 26.20 -4.95
N GLY A 38 14.33 26.68 -5.46
CA GLY A 38 13.06 26.63 -4.79
C GLY A 38 11.92 26.30 -5.72
N SER A 39 10.85 25.74 -5.19
CA SER A 39 9.61 25.50 -5.90
C SER A 39 8.41 25.68 -4.99
N TRP A 40 7.34 26.17 -5.58
CA TRP A 40 6.03 26.27 -4.93
C TRP A 40 4.97 25.77 -5.90
N ASN A 41 4.15 24.83 -5.47
CA ASN A 41 3.04 24.30 -6.26
C ASN A 41 1.73 24.46 -5.51
N THR A 42 0.69 24.90 -6.20
CA THR A 42 -0.69 24.95 -5.68
C THR A 42 -1.60 24.20 -6.66
N TYR A 43 -2.38 23.28 -6.13
CA TYR A 43 -3.36 22.48 -6.86
C TYR A 43 -4.74 22.65 -6.25
N LEU A 44 -5.74 22.87 -7.10
CA LEU A 44 -7.15 22.95 -6.73
C LEU A 44 -7.96 22.09 -7.69
N ASN A 45 -8.94 21.37 -7.18
CA ASN A 45 -9.93 20.73 -8.02
C ASN A 45 -11.35 21.11 -7.63
N ALA A 46 -12.26 20.95 -8.57
CA ALA A 46 -13.68 21.20 -8.41
C ALA A 46 -14.45 20.05 -9.08
N PRO A 47 -14.94 19.07 -8.31
CA PRO A 47 -15.87 18.07 -8.81
C PRO A 47 -17.13 18.74 -9.38
N GLU A 48 -17.62 18.25 -10.50
CA GLU A 48 -18.85 18.76 -11.11
C GLU A 48 -20.08 18.43 -10.25
N HIS A 49 -20.04 17.27 -9.60
CA HIS A 49 -21.09 16.85 -8.66
C HIS A 49 -20.80 17.36 -7.26
N LYS A 50 -21.72 18.09 -6.68
CA LYS A 50 -21.57 18.76 -5.37
C LYS A 50 -21.46 17.79 -4.18
N ASP A 51 -21.89 16.57 -4.36
CA ASP A 51 -21.81 15.50 -3.37
C ASP A 51 -20.40 14.86 -3.29
N GLU A 52 -19.51 15.19 -4.21
CA GLU A 52 -18.13 14.74 -4.21
C GLU A 52 -17.20 15.75 -3.52
N GLY A 53 -16.24 15.24 -2.72
CA GLY A 53 -15.28 16.07 -2.01
C GLY A 53 -14.24 16.70 -2.93
N SER A 54 -14.01 18.00 -2.79
CA SER A 54 -12.96 18.74 -3.51
C SER A 54 -11.60 18.67 -2.80
N THR A 55 -10.52 18.85 -3.54
CA THR A 55 -9.14 18.84 -3.05
C THR A 55 -8.48 20.20 -3.20
N LYS A 56 -7.74 20.60 -2.16
CA LYS A 56 -6.82 21.75 -2.17
C LYS A 56 -5.48 21.28 -1.68
N ARG A 57 -4.40 21.57 -2.41
CA ARG A 57 -3.05 21.18 -2.05
C ARG A 57 -2.07 22.30 -2.33
N THR A 58 -1.12 22.49 -1.42
CA THR A 58 0.04 23.33 -1.66
C THR A 58 1.29 22.63 -1.12
N ASN A 59 2.38 22.73 -1.85
CA ASN A 59 3.66 22.21 -1.42
C ASN A 59 4.80 23.12 -1.83
N PHE A 60 5.89 23.02 -1.11
CA PHE A 60 7.10 23.79 -1.38
C PHE A 60 8.35 22.94 -1.24
N SER A 61 9.40 23.35 -1.89
CA SER A 61 10.75 22.83 -1.67
C SER A 61 11.76 23.95 -1.76
N LEU A 62 12.82 23.83 -0.96
CA LEU A 62 13.95 24.75 -0.96
C LEU A 62 15.23 23.95 -0.72
N SER A 63 16.25 24.22 -1.50
CA SER A 63 17.56 23.56 -1.38
C SER A 63 18.68 24.49 -1.78
N GLY A 64 19.88 24.27 -1.26
CA GLY A 64 21.05 25.03 -1.62
C GLY A 64 22.20 24.90 -0.62
N PRO A 65 23.32 25.62 -0.88
CA PRO A 65 24.46 25.67 0.01
C PRO A 65 24.16 26.54 1.23
N LEU A 66 24.64 26.10 2.40
CA LEU A 66 24.61 26.88 3.66
C LEU A 66 25.92 27.60 3.93
N GLY A 67 26.94 27.36 3.11
CA GLY A 67 28.30 27.85 3.27
C GLY A 67 29.28 26.78 3.78
N GLY A 68 30.55 26.92 3.41
CA GLY A 68 31.55 25.88 3.65
C GLY A 68 31.14 24.57 2.97
N ASP A 69 31.27 23.48 3.69
CA ASP A 69 30.98 22.13 3.19
C ASP A 69 29.54 21.66 3.53
N PHE A 70 28.64 22.61 3.86
CA PHE A 70 27.26 22.31 4.22
C PHE A 70 26.28 22.69 3.12
N SER A 71 25.30 21.82 2.89
CA SER A 71 24.14 22.04 2.03
C SER A 71 22.87 21.53 2.73
N PHE A 72 21.71 21.99 2.26
CA PHE A 72 20.44 21.59 2.85
C PHE A 72 19.37 21.39 1.79
N ARG A 73 18.33 20.70 2.20
CA ARG A 73 17.10 20.51 1.47
C ARG A 73 15.93 20.47 2.44
N MET A 74 14.90 21.22 2.15
CA MET A 74 13.68 21.26 2.94
C MET A 74 12.47 21.20 2.03
N PHE A 75 11.43 20.48 2.41
CA PHE A 75 10.16 20.43 1.69
C PHE A 75 9.01 20.20 2.66
N GLY A 76 7.84 20.64 2.24
CA GLY A 76 6.62 20.47 3.01
C GLY A 76 5.40 20.43 2.11
N ASN A 77 4.32 19.89 2.65
CA ASN A 77 3.05 19.73 1.98
C ASN A 77 1.90 20.01 2.93
N LEU A 78 0.88 20.67 2.41
CA LEU A 78 -0.42 20.85 3.04
C LEU A 78 -1.48 20.44 2.02
N ASP A 79 -2.25 19.41 2.30
CA ASP A 79 -3.37 19.04 1.45
C ASP A 79 -4.63 18.72 2.25
N LYS A 80 -5.77 18.97 1.62
CA LYS A 80 -7.07 18.66 2.17
C LYS A 80 -8.01 18.25 1.06
N THR A 81 -8.54 17.03 1.19
CA THR A 81 -9.67 16.53 0.41
C THR A 81 -10.89 16.44 1.33
N GLN A 82 -12.00 17.03 0.96
CA GLN A 82 -13.23 16.96 1.72
C GLN A 82 -13.86 15.57 1.61
N ALA A 83 -14.63 15.17 2.63
CA ALA A 83 -15.45 13.96 2.56
C ALA A 83 -16.54 14.09 1.50
N ASP A 84 -16.90 13.00 0.85
CA ASP A 84 -18.09 12.92 0.01
C ASP A 84 -19.35 13.11 0.87
N ALA A 85 -20.47 13.54 0.27
CA ALA A 85 -21.73 13.66 0.97
C ALA A 85 -22.18 12.29 1.52
N TRP A 86 -22.81 12.29 2.69
CA TRP A 86 -23.22 11.08 3.40
C TRP A 86 -24.21 10.21 2.60
N ASP A 87 -24.96 10.82 1.68
CA ASP A 87 -26.00 10.24 0.85
C ASP A 87 -25.57 10.03 -0.61
N ILE A 88 -24.29 10.16 -0.92
CA ILE A 88 -23.77 10.06 -2.30
C ILE A 88 -24.19 8.78 -3.02
N ASN A 89 -24.37 7.69 -2.30
CA ASN A 89 -24.77 6.39 -2.85
C ASN A 89 -26.29 6.15 -2.81
N GLN A 90 -27.12 7.17 -2.49
CA GLN A 90 -28.57 7.03 -2.47
C GLN A 90 -29.12 6.61 -3.84
N GLY A 91 -29.99 5.62 -3.85
CA GLY A 91 -30.57 5.06 -5.08
C GLY A 91 -29.69 4.05 -5.83
N HIS A 92 -28.47 3.79 -5.34
CA HIS A 92 -27.52 2.83 -5.92
C HIS A 92 -27.20 1.67 -4.99
N GLN A 93 -27.69 1.72 -3.74
CA GLN A 93 -27.49 0.66 -2.77
C GLN A 93 -28.23 -0.62 -3.18
N SER A 94 -27.67 -1.77 -2.83
CA SER A 94 -28.36 -3.04 -2.98
C SER A 94 -29.57 -3.14 -2.04
N ASP A 95 -30.53 -3.97 -2.38
CA ASP A 95 -31.72 -4.20 -1.59
C ASP A 95 -31.38 -4.64 -0.18
N ARG A 96 -31.99 -3.98 0.79
CA ARG A 96 -31.82 -4.22 2.22
C ARG A 96 -33.17 -4.35 2.91
N THR A 97 -33.20 -5.14 3.97
CA THR A 97 -34.45 -5.43 4.69
C THR A 97 -34.27 -5.12 6.18
N GLY A 98 -35.40 -5.02 6.91
CA GLY A 98 -35.42 -4.82 8.35
C GLY A 98 -34.93 -3.45 8.78
N ALA A 99 -34.20 -3.39 9.88
CA ALA A 99 -33.68 -2.17 10.46
C ALA A 99 -32.69 -1.40 9.59
N TYR A 100 -32.17 -2.04 8.54
CA TYR A 100 -31.16 -1.45 7.62
C TYR A 100 -31.73 -1.08 6.24
N ALA A 101 -33.04 -1.16 6.05
CA ALA A 101 -33.70 -0.90 4.77
C ALA A 101 -33.36 0.48 4.18
N ASN A 102 -33.14 1.47 5.04
CA ASN A 102 -32.87 2.86 4.66
C ASN A 102 -31.40 3.27 4.90
N THR A 103 -30.50 2.32 5.14
CA THR A 103 -29.08 2.64 5.33
C THR A 103 -28.35 2.79 4.00
N LEU A 104 -27.38 3.70 3.96
CA LEU A 104 -26.60 4.00 2.75
C LEU A 104 -25.13 3.63 2.98
N PRO A 105 -24.46 3.02 1.99
CA PRO A 105 -23.00 2.91 2.02
C PRO A 105 -22.37 4.28 2.00
N ALA A 106 -21.33 4.48 2.80
CA ALA A 106 -20.59 5.73 2.84
C ALA A 106 -19.88 6.02 1.51
N GLY A 107 -19.69 7.29 1.21
CA GLY A 107 -18.80 7.76 0.18
C GLY A 107 -17.32 7.64 0.59
N ARG A 108 -16.46 8.37 -0.11
CA ARG A 108 -15.04 8.44 0.23
C ARG A 108 -14.84 9.33 1.44
N GLU A 109 -14.01 8.91 2.37
CA GLU A 109 -13.55 9.80 3.43
C GLU A 109 -12.69 10.94 2.87
N GLY A 110 -12.76 12.08 3.52
CA GLY A 110 -11.80 13.13 3.31
C GLY A 110 -10.47 12.82 3.99
N VAL A 111 -9.43 13.52 3.59
CA VAL A 111 -8.09 13.39 4.12
C VAL A 111 -7.48 14.78 4.28
N GLU A 112 -6.76 15.00 5.36
CA GLU A 112 -5.94 16.19 5.58
C GLU A 112 -4.54 15.77 5.97
N ASN A 113 -3.53 16.21 5.20
CA ASN A 113 -2.11 15.93 5.44
C ASN A 113 -1.34 17.23 5.65
N LYS A 114 -0.46 17.23 6.64
CA LYS A 114 0.49 18.30 6.93
C LYS A 114 1.84 17.64 7.20
N ASP A 115 2.84 17.96 6.41
CA ASP A 115 4.18 17.42 6.61
C ASP A 115 5.26 18.44 6.31
N ILE A 116 6.39 18.26 6.99
CA ILE A 116 7.62 19.00 6.76
C ILE A 116 8.81 18.07 6.97
N ASN A 117 9.79 18.15 6.07
CA ASN A 117 11.01 17.37 6.12
C ASN A 117 12.20 18.27 5.81
N GLY A 118 13.30 18.01 6.47
CA GLY A 118 14.56 18.70 6.25
C GLY A 118 15.75 17.76 6.34
N VAL A 119 16.76 18.03 5.52
CA VAL A 119 18.04 17.33 5.50
C VAL A 119 19.16 18.35 5.45
N VAL A 120 20.15 18.19 6.29
CA VAL A 120 21.42 18.92 6.24
C VAL A 120 22.51 17.93 5.90
N ARG A 121 23.29 18.24 4.88
CA ARG A 121 24.43 17.44 4.45
C ARG A 121 25.73 18.17 4.78
N TRP A 122 26.68 17.43 5.28
CA TRP A 122 28.04 17.86 5.56
C TRP A 122 29.03 17.00 4.78
N ASP A 123 29.72 17.60 3.82
CA ASP A 123 30.83 16.98 3.08
C ASP A 123 32.13 17.20 3.85
N PHE A 124 32.38 16.36 4.87
CA PHE A 124 33.44 16.55 5.84
C PHE A 124 34.83 16.16 5.33
N ALA A 125 34.90 15.42 4.23
CA ALA A 125 36.12 15.02 3.54
C ALA A 125 35.81 14.69 2.07
N PRO A 126 36.82 14.61 1.19
CA PRO A 126 36.61 14.19 -0.20
C PRO A 126 35.89 12.83 -0.26
N MET A 127 34.79 12.76 -1.01
CA MET A 127 33.93 11.57 -1.18
C MET A 127 33.32 11.02 0.12
N GLN A 128 33.28 11.83 1.18
CA GLN A 128 32.70 11.46 2.48
C GLN A 128 31.62 12.46 2.88
N SER A 129 30.43 12.00 3.15
CA SER A 129 29.32 12.87 3.58
C SER A 129 28.53 12.30 4.74
N LEU A 130 28.05 13.19 5.59
CA LEU A 130 27.03 12.91 6.60
C LEU A 130 25.76 13.69 6.28
N GLU A 131 24.63 13.02 6.34
CA GLU A 131 23.32 13.62 6.19
C GLU A 131 22.52 13.46 7.48
N PHE A 132 21.95 14.57 7.95
CA PHE A 132 21.09 14.62 9.13
C PHE A 132 19.68 14.96 8.68
N GLU A 133 18.74 14.05 8.88
CA GLU A 133 17.37 14.20 8.44
C GLU A 133 16.41 14.26 9.62
N ALA A 134 15.43 15.15 9.54
CA ALA A 134 14.31 15.22 10.46
C ALA A 134 13.02 15.48 9.71
N GLY A 135 11.96 14.79 10.08
CA GLY A 135 10.64 14.93 9.48
C GLY A 135 9.52 14.84 10.51
N TYR A 136 8.44 15.53 10.20
CA TYR A 136 7.20 15.47 10.95
C TYR A 136 6.02 15.46 9.99
N SER A 137 5.06 14.57 10.25
CA SER A 137 3.77 14.57 9.53
C SER A 137 2.59 14.35 10.46
N ARG A 138 1.48 14.96 10.10
CA ARG A 138 0.18 14.73 10.69
C ARG A 138 -0.82 14.46 9.56
N GLN A 139 -1.44 13.30 9.62
CA GLN A 139 -2.50 12.90 8.70
C GLN A 139 -3.76 12.61 9.49
N ASN A 140 -4.89 13.10 9.03
CA ASN A 140 -6.20 12.76 9.59
C ASN A 140 -7.21 12.49 8.48
N ASN A 141 -8.20 11.65 8.79
CA ASN A 141 -9.38 11.52 7.96
C ASN A 141 -10.37 12.65 8.23
N LEU A 142 -11.30 12.82 7.29
CA LEU A 142 -12.57 13.52 7.50
C LEU A 142 -13.68 12.50 7.28
N TYR A 143 -14.34 12.13 8.34
CA TYR A 143 -15.25 10.99 8.38
C TYR A 143 -16.44 11.16 7.43
N ALA A 144 -16.74 10.15 6.64
CA ALA A 144 -17.84 10.10 5.68
C ALA A 144 -18.90 9.03 6.01
N GLY A 145 -18.76 8.35 7.12
CA GLY A 145 -19.58 7.21 7.51
C GLY A 145 -18.86 5.88 7.38
N ASP A 146 -19.54 4.81 7.73
CA ASP A 146 -18.99 3.47 7.63
C ASP A 146 -18.95 2.98 6.19
N THR A 147 -17.76 2.60 5.73
CA THR A 147 -17.55 2.11 4.37
C THR A 147 -18.20 0.75 4.09
N GLN A 148 -18.39 -0.06 5.12
CA GLN A 148 -18.97 -1.39 4.95
C GLN A 148 -20.49 -1.38 4.97
N ASN A 149 -21.10 -0.51 5.78
CA ASN A 149 -22.48 -0.74 6.09
C ASN A 149 -23.38 0.47 6.09
N THR A 150 -23.04 1.61 6.73
CA THR A 150 -24.23 2.23 7.27
C THR A 150 -24.04 3.64 7.72
N ASN A 151 -24.37 4.52 6.89
CA ASN A 151 -24.84 5.81 7.39
C ASN A 151 -26.29 5.62 7.86
N ASN A 152 -26.47 4.98 9.00
CA ASN A 152 -27.77 4.95 9.64
C ASN A 152 -28.00 6.22 10.47
N ASP A 153 -29.21 6.34 11.03
CA ASP A 153 -29.61 7.48 11.87
C ASP A 153 -28.92 7.55 13.25
N ASN A 154 -27.73 6.96 13.39
CA ASN A 154 -26.96 7.02 14.62
C ASN A 154 -26.47 8.44 14.90
N ALA A 155 -26.76 8.95 16.09
CA ALA A 155 -26.41 10.31 16.49
C ALA A 155 -24.89 10.57 16.49
N LEU A 156 -24.06 9.55 16.84
CA LEU A 156 -22.61 9.68 16.84
C LEU A 156 -22.03 9.72 15.41
N VAL A 157 -22.61 8.98 14.46
CA VAL A 157 -22.25 9.06 13.04
C VAL A 157 -22.53 10.46 12.52
N LYS A 158 -23.73 10.98 12.73
CA LYS A 158 -24.10 12.35 12.34
C LYS A 158 -23.22 13.42 12.99
N LYS A 159 -22.92 13.26 14.28
CA LYS A 159 -22.05 14.19 15.02
C LYS A 159 -20.64 14.25 14.47
N ASN A 160 -20.09 13.13 14.00
CA ASN A 160 -18.71 13.03 13.57
C ASN A 160 -18.52 13.22 12.05
N TYR A 161 -19.60 13.27 11.27
CA TYR A 161 -19.51 13.49 9.83
C TYR A 161 -18.70 14.76 9.50
N GLY A 162 -17.75 14.63 8.58
CA GLY A 162 -16.83 15.70 8.18
C GLY A 162 -15.78 16.08 9.22
N LYS A 163 -15.69 15.36 10.35
CA LYS A 163 -14.71 15.60 11.41
C LYS A 163 -13.62 14.55 11.42
N GLU A 164 -12.56 14.87 12.12
CA GLU A 164 -11.47 13.93 12.38
C GLU A 164 -11.91 12.83 13.33
N THR A 165 -11.73 11.58 12.93
CA THR A 165 -11.99 10.41 13.80
C THR A 165 -10.77 9.52 13.91
N ASN A 166 -9.77 9.74 13.06
CA ASN A 166 -8.48 9.05 13.07
C ASN A 166 -7.37 10.04 12.73
N ARG A 167 -6.33 10.09 13.56
CA ARG A 167 -5.16 10.97 13.42
C ARG A 167 -3.90 10.14 13.51
N ILE A 168 -2.99 10.34 12.56
CA ILE A 168 -1.69 9.71 12.56
C ILE A 168 -0.63 10.80 12.67
N TYR A 169 0.19 10.72 13.70
CA TYR A 169 1.36 11.57 13.92
C TYR A 169 2.61 10.75 13.67
N ARG A 170 3.52 11.25 12.84
CA ARG A 170 4.79 10.58 12.56
C ARG A 170 5.94 11.55 12.74
N GLN A 171 6.98 11.09 13.41
CA GLN A 171 8.26 11.77 13.56
C GLN A 171 9.35 10.82 13.09
N ASN A 172 10.29 11.29 12.29
CA ASN A 172 11.41 10.51 11.84
C ASN A 172 12.71 11.32 11.95
N PHE A 173 13.78 10.62 12.31
CA PHE A 173 15.14 11.14 12.39
C PHE A 173 16.06 10.11 11.77
N ALA A 174 17.01 10.57 10.96
CA ALA A 174 17.98 9.68 10.34
C ALA A 174 19.34 10.36 10.25
N VAL A 175 20.40 9.56 10.34
CA VAL A 175 21.78 9.94 10.06
C VAL A 175 22.31 8.98 9.03
N THR A 176 22.81 9.49 7.90
CA THR A 176 23.37 8.69 6.82
C THR A 176 24.81 9.10 6.57
N TRP A 177 25.71 8.12 6.58
CA TRP A 177 27.09 8.28 6.16
C TRP A 177 27.32 7.57 4.84
N ASN A 178 27.67 8.33 3.80
CA ASN A 178 28.07 7.82 2.50
C ASN A 178 29.58 8.02 2.32
N GLY A 179 30.28 6.97 1.97
CA GLY A 179 31.70 6.98 1.73
C GLY A 179 32.08 6.50 0.34
N GLY A 180 32.95 7.22 -0.34
CA GLY A 180 33.67 6.76 -1.51
C GLY A 180 35.13 6.48 -1.11
N TRP A 181 35.65 5.35 -1.57
CA TRP A 181 36.97 4.85 -1.20
C TRP A 181 37.81 4.58 -2.46
N ASP A 182 39.07 4.26 -2.26
CA ASP A 182 39.93 3.89 -3.36
C ASP A 182 39.39 2.68 -4.13
N ASN A 183 39.76 2.57 -5.39
CA ASN A 183 39.34 1.47 -6.29
C ASN A 183 37.84 1.39 -6.56
N GLY A 184 37.10 2.50 -6.42
CA GLY A 184 35.66 2.54 -6.71
C GLY A 184 34.77 1.87 -5.67
N ILE A 185 35.33 1.52 -4.50
CA ILE A 185 34.55 0.99 -3.37
C ILE A 185 33.66 2.09 -2.82
N THR A 186 32.40 1.78 -2.54
CA THR A 186 31.46 2.71 -1.88
C THR A 186 30.82 2.05 -0.68
N THR A 187 30.51 2.86 0.33
CA THR A 187 29.80 2.44 1.53
C THR A 187 28.60 3.34 1.79
N SER A 188 27.53 2.75 2.31
CA SER A 188 26.35 3.47 2.78
C SER A 188 25.93 2.93 4.12
N ASN A 189 25.88 3.80 5.12
CA ASN A 189 25.55 3.43 6.49
C ASN A 189 24.52 4.41 7.03
N TRP A 190 23.46 3.91 7.62
CA TRP A 190 22.47 4.81 8.21
C TRP A 190 21.81 4.22 9.45
N ALA A 191 21.39 5.12 10.31
CA ALA A 191 20.60 4.86 11.49
C ALA A 191 19.34 5.72 11.42
N GLN A 192 18.19 5.09 11.62
CA GLN A 192 16.88 5.75 11.55
C GLN A 192 16.08 5.43 12.80
N TYR A 193 15.38 6.44 13.31
CA TYR A 193 14.34 6.30 14.31
C TYR A 193 13.04 6.88 13.78
N GLU A 194 11.95 6.13 13.87
CA GLU A 194 10.62 6.59 13.53
C GLU A 194 9.66 6.30 14.68
N HIS A 195 8.85 7.28 15.05
CA HIS A 195 7.76 7.12 15.99
C HIS A 195 6.45 7.50 15.32
N THR A 196 5.48 6.58 15.34
CA THR A 196 4.14 6.78 14.82
C THR A 196 3.13 6.62 15.96
N ARG A 197 2.27 7.61 16.12
CA ARG A 197 1.09 7.54 16.98
C ARG A 197 -0.16 7.58 16.14
N ASN A 198 -1.01 6.55 16.30
CA ASN A 198 -2.34 6.51 15.75
C ASN A 198 -3.34 6.79 16.87
N SER A 199 -4.08 7.90 16.76
CA SER A 199 -5.10 8.33 17.70
C SER A 199 -6.46 8.25 17.02
N ARG A 200 -7.36 7.39 17.50
CA ARG A 200 -8.65 7.12 16.85
C ARG A 200 -9.80 7.05 17.85
N LEU A 201 -11.00 7.43 17.41
CA LEU A 201 -12.22 7.23 18.18
C LEU A 201 -12.53 5.72 18.31
N GLY A 202 -13.07 5.34 19.47
CA GLY A 202 -13.55 3.98 19.70
C GLY A 202 -14.70 3.67 18.75
N GLU A 203 -14.51 2.68 17.91
CA GLU A 203 -15.55 2.12 17.04
C GLU A 203 -16.32 1.01 17.78
N GLY A 204 -17.49 0.67 17.25
CA GLY A 204 -18.26 -0.49 17.72
C GLY A 204 -17.46 -1.78 17.60
N LEU A 205 -17.88 -2.80 18.33
CA LEU A 205 -17.24 -4.09 18.31
C LEU A 205 -17.33 -4.73 16.91
N ALA A 206 -16.27 -5.39 16.52
CA ALA A 206 -16.23 -6.19 15.30
C ALA A 206 -17.44 -7.15 15.23
N GLY A 207 -17.97 -7.33 14.04
CA GLY A 207 -19.15 -8.18 13.85
C GLY A 207 -20.45 -7.62 14.40
N GLY A 208 -20.45 -6.41 14.93
CA GLY A 208 -21.63 -5.60 15.15
C GLY A 208 -21.81 -4.61 14.00
N THR A 209 -22.28 -3.42 14.32
CA THR A 209 -22.25 -2.28 13.40
C THR A 209 -20.85 -1.67 13.43
N GLU A 210 -19.96 -2.18 12.61
CA GLU A 210 -18.62 -1.61 12.44
C GLU A 210 -18.70 -0.19 11.91
N GLY A 211 -17.75 0.66 12.30
CA GLY A 211 -17.72 2.07 11.94
C GLY A 211 -18.68 2.95 12.73
N LEU A 212 -19.54 2.39 13.54
CA LEU A 212 -20.34 3.15 14.49
C LEU A 212 -19.56 3.41 15.76
N PHE A 213 -19.38 4.68 16.08
CA PHE A 213 -18.68 5.07 17.30
C PHE A 213 -19.51 4.72 18.54
N ASN A 214 -18.82 4.16 19.53
CA ASN A 214 -19.40 3.87 20.84
C ASN A 214 -18.91 4.85 21.93
N SER A 215 -17.99 5.73 21.57
CA SER A 215 -17.34 6.67 22.47
C SER A 215 -16.90 7.95 21.74
N ASP A 216 -16.86 9.05 22.46
CA ASP A 216 -16.23 10.31 21.99
C ASP A 216 -14.76 10.42 22.41
N LYS A 217 -14.18 9.36 22.97
CA LYS A 217 -12.80 9.37 23.45
C LYS A 217 -11.86 8.79 22.39
N PHE A 218 -10.77 9.47 22.16
CA PHE A 218 -9.67 8.96 21.37
C PHE A 218 -8.82 7.99 22.19
N THR A 219 -8.36 6.94 21.55
CA THR A 219 -7.38 5.98 22.08
C THR A 219 -6.15 5.99 21.21
N ASP A 220 -4.98 5.85 21.84
CA ASP A 220 -3.70 5.95 21.16
C ASP A 220 -3.03 4.58 21.04
N THR A 221 -2.47 4.32 19.85
CA THR A 221 -1.53 3.24 19.59
C THR A 221 -0.21 3.86 19.16
N ASP A 222 0.87 3.47 19.82
CA ASP A 222 2.21 3.97 19.53
C ASP A 222 3.08 2.86 18.93
N LEU A 223 3.81 3.17 17.87
CA LEU A 223 4.83 2.32 17.26
C LEU A 223 6.14 3.08 17.16
N ALA A 224 7.20 2.53 17.73
CA ALA A 224 8.55 3.01 17.56
C ALA A 224 9.35 2.00 16.75
N ASP A 225 10.05 2.47 15.74
CA ASP A 225 10.87 1.68 14.82
C ASP A 225 12.31 2.23 14.83
N VAL A 226 13.28 1.37 15.07
CA VAL A 226 14.71 1.69 14.97
C VAL A 226 15.33 0.80 13.92
N MET A 227 16.04 1.39 12.98
CA MET A 227 16.73 0.65 11.92
C MET A 227 18.18 1.09 11.81
N LEU A 228 19.07 0.11 11.76
CA LEU A 228 20.50 0.29 11.46
C LEU A 228 20.80 -0.48 10.18
N HIS A 229 21.49 0.17 9.25
CA HIS A 229 21.85 -0.41 7.96
C HIS A 229 23.31 -0.09 7.63
N SER A 230 24.02 -1.08 7.10
CA SER A 230 25.38 -0.91 6.61
C SER A 230 25.57 -1.74 5.37
N GLU A 231 26.08 -1.14 4.30
CA GLU A 231 26.42 -1.88 3.08
C GLU A 231 27.71 -1.35 2.44
N ILE A 232 28.36 -2.23 1.73
CA ILE A 232 29.56 -1.98 0.94
C ILE A 232 29.36 -2.50 -0.47
N ASN A 233 29.75 -1.71 -1.47
CA ASN A 233 29.79 -2.10 -2.88
C ASN A 233 31.24 -2.25 -3.30
N LEU A 234 31.58 -3.44 -3.80
CA LEU A 234 32.92 -3.85 -4.19
C LEU A 234 32.96 -4.12 -5.69
N PRO A 235 33.55 -3.24 -6.52
CA PRO A 235 33.91 -3.59 -7.89
C PRO A 235 35.00 -4.66 -7.87
N ILE A 236 34.78 -5.76 -8.57
CA ILE A 236 35.69 -6.89 -8.65
C ILE A 236 35.96 -7.20 -10.12
N ASP A 237 37.22 -7.16 -10.53
CA ASP A 237 37.69 -7.56 -11.85
C ASP A 237 38.42 -8.89 -11.72
N PHE A 238 37.65 -9.97 -11.61
CA PHE A 238 38.17 -11.33 -11.54
C PHE A 238 37.33 -12.27 -12.42
N LEU A 239 37.91 -12.85 -13.44
CA LEU A 239 37.29 -13.65 -14.51
C LEU A 239 36.34 -12.81 -15.38
N VAL A 240 35.42 -12.06 -14.77
CA VAL A 240 34.49 -11.13 -15.40
C VAL A 240 34.34 -9.89 -14.51
N ASN A 241 33.84 -8.78 -15.06
CA ASN A 241 33.48 -7.61 -14.28
C ASN A 241 32.31 -7.94 -13.35
N GLN A 242 32.47 -7.62 -12.07
CA GLN A 242 31.48 -7.90 -11.03
C GLN A 242 31.32 -6.68 -10.14
N ASN A 243 30.13 -6.51 -9.62
CA ASN A 243 29.85 -5.55 -8.56
C ASN A 243 29.15 -6.29 -7.42
N LEU A 244 29.91 -6.56 -6.36
CA LEU A 244 29.43 -7.28 -5.19
C LEU A 244 28.96 -6.29 -4.12
N THR A 245 27.71 -6.42 -3.71
CA THR A 245 27.12 -5.72 -2.58
C THR A 245 27.00 -6.67 -1.40
N LEU A 246 27.58 -6.30 -0.28
CA LEU A 246 27.43 -7.00 1.01
C LEU A 246 26.83 -6.05 2.03
N GLY A 247 25.91 -6.52 2.84
CA GLY A 247 25.29 -5.66 3.84
C GLY A 247 24.69 -6.40 5.02
N THR A 248 24.40 -5.62 6.03
CA THR A 248 23.74 -6.03 7.26
C THR A 248 22.69 -5.00 7.67
N GLU A 249 21.64 -5.48 8.30
CA GLU A 249 20.55 -4.64 8.79
C GLU A 249 20.04 -5.18 10.12
N TRP A 250 19.68 -4.28 11.00
CA TRP A 250 18.98 -4.58 12.23
C TRP A 250 17.80 -3.65 12.37
N ASN A 251 16.62 -4.23 12.61
CA ASN A 251 15.37 -3.51 12.81
C ASN A 251 14.72 -3.95 14.11
N GLN A 252 14.30 -3.00 14.92
CA GLN A 252 13.53 -3.23 16.14
C GLN A 252 12.23 -2.45 16.08
N GLN A 253 11.12 -3.14 16.27
CA GLN A 253 9.79 -2.55 16.39
C GLN A 253 9.28 -2.73 17.82
N ARG A 254 8.76 -1.64 18.40
CA ARG A 254 8.10 -1.63 19.71
C ARG A 254 6.74 -0.98 19.58
N MET A 255 5.72 -1.66 20.02
CA MET A 255 4.33 -1.20 19.96
C MET A 255 3.72 -1.14 21.35
N LYS A 256 2.88 -0.12 21.57
CA LYS A 256 1.99 -0.01 22.72
C LYS A 256 0.56 0.13 22.21
N ASP A 257 -0.31 -0.82 22.53
CA ASP A 257 -1.75 -0.78 22.21
C ASP A 257 -2.57 -1.29 23.39
N SER A 258 -3.12 -0.36 24.15
CA SER A 258 -3.96 -0.70 25.31
C SER A 258 -5.36 -1.19 24.90
N THR A 259 -5.79 -0.93 23.67
CA THR A 259 -7.12 -1.36 23.21
C THR A 259 -7.12 -2.82 22.82
N SER A 260 -6.12 -3.27 22.06
CA SER A 260 -6.10 -4.63 21.50
C SER A 260 -5.44 -5.64 22.43
N PHE A 261 -4.38 -5.26 23.15
CA PHE A 261 -3.64 -6.20 24.02
C PHE A 261 -4.20 -6.32 25.43
N THR A 262 -4.96 -5.34 25.88
CA THR A 262 -5.60 -5.36 27.21
C THR A 262 -7.12 -5.32 27.14
N GLN A 263 -7.70 -5.70 26.01
CA GLN A 263 -9.16 -5.72 25.82
C GLN A 263 -9.85 -6.59 26.88
N THR A 264 -10.92 -6.08 27.45
CA THR A 264 -11.75 -6.83 28.40
C THR A 264 -12.41 -8.02 27.71
N GLN A 265 -12.46 -9.17 28.38
CA GLN A 265 -13.10 -10.37 27.87
C GLN A 265 -14.63 -10.26 28.02
N GLN A 266 -15.32 -9.87 26.94
CA GLN A 266 -16.77 -9.59 26.96
C GLN A 266 -17.64 -10.82 26.67
N GLY A 267 -17.18 -11.76 25.89
CA GLY A 267 -17.89 -12.97 25.46
C GLY A 267 -17.65 -14.18 26.35
N GLY A 268 -17.24 -13.97 27.60
CA GLY A 268 -16.85 -15.03 28.53
C GLY A 268 -15.32 -15.11 28.70
N THR A 269 -14.88 -15.89 29.68
CA THR A 269 -13.45 -15.98 30.04
C THR A 269 -12.73 -16.98 29.16
N ILE A 270 -11.64 -16.52 28.55
CA ILE A 270 -10.74 -17.36 27.75
C ILE A 270 -9.85 -18.15 28.73
N PRO A 271 -9.81 -19.49 28.65
CA PRO A 271 -8.96 -20.29 29.53
C PRO A 271 -7.47 -19.90 29.41
N GLY A 272 -6.84 -19.64 30.54
CA GLY A 272 -5.42 -19.28 30.61
C GLY A 272 -5.10 -17.81 30.29
N MET A 273 -6.06 -16.99 29.89
CA MET A 273 -5.84 -15.57 29.61
C MET A 273 -6.12 -14.72 30.86
N SER A 274 -5.11 -13.98 31.32
CA SER A 274 -5.27 -13.00 32.39
C SER A 274 -5.98 -11.73 31.89
N ASN A 275 -6.66 -11.03 32.81
CA ASN A 275 -7.12 -9.66 32.54
C ASN A 275 -6.01 -8.61 32.72
N ASP A 276 -4.96 -8.96 33.47
CA ASP A 276 -3.76 -8.12 33.63
C ASP A 276 -2.71 -8.49 32.57
N ARG A 277 -2.87 -7.91 31.37
CA ARG A 277 -1.99 -8.14 30.23
C ARG A 277 -1.22 -6.89 29.88
N SER A 278 0.03 -7.06 29.41
CA SER A 278 0.86 -5.95 28.96
C SER A 278 0.33 -5.31 27.69
N PRO A 279 0.22 -3.98 27.62
CA PRO A 279 -0.09 -3.27 26.38
C PRO A 279 1.09 -3.20 25.39
N TYR A 280 2.26 -3.73 25.78
CA TYR A 280 3.50 -3.62 24.99
C TYR A 280 3.80 -4.93 24.27
N THR A 281 4.33 -4.79 23.05
CA THR A 281 4.90 -5.89 22.27
C THR A 281 6.08 -5.39 21.44
N SER A 282 7.00 -6.28 21.12
CA SER A 282 8.16 -5.94 20.30
C SER A 282 8.65 -7.13 19.47
N ALA A 283 9.35 -6.83 18.39
CA ALA A 283 10.06 -7.82 17.60
C ALA A 283 11.33 -7.20 17.02
N GLU A 284 12.32 -8.04 16.77
CA GLU A 284 13.58 -7.67 16.13
C GLU A 284 13.86 -8.56 14.95
N ILE A 285 14.49 -8.00 13.91
CA ILE A 285 14.98 -8.72 12.75
C ILE A 285 16.43 -8.32 12.55
N PHE A 286 17.32 -9.31 12.52
CA PHE A 286 18.70 -9.15 12.09
C PHE A 286 18.86 -9.77 10.72
N SER A 287 19.46 -9.05 9.77
CA SER A 287 19.60 -9.47 8.38
C SER A 287 21.03 -9.36 7.88
N LEU A 288 21.42 -10.32 7.04
CA LEU A 288 22.64 -10.29 6.24
C LEU A 288 22.27 -10.51 4.78
N PHE A 289 22.87 -9.77 3.87
CA PHE A 289 22.59 -9.93 2.46
C PHE A 289 23.83 -9.77 1.58
N ALA A 290 23.80 -10.44 0.45
CA ALA A 290 24.78 -10.36 -0.61
C ALA A 290 24.10 -10.37 -1.97
N GLU A 291 24.56 -9.54 -2.89
CA GLU A 291 24.13 -9.51 -4.27
C GLU A 291 25.33 -9.28 -5.18
N ASN A 292 25.49 -10.05 -6.22
CA ASN A 292 26.59 -9.91 -7.17
C ASN A 292 26.05 -9.70 -8.58
N ASN A 293 26.33 -8.53 -9.18
CA ASN A 293 26.05 -8.26 -10.57
C ASN A 293 27.27 -8.70 -11.40
N MET A 294 27.13 -9.76 -12.19
CA MET A 294 28.21 -10.37 -12.97
C MET A 294 27.98 -10.15 -14.46
N GLU A 295 28.87 -9.41 -15.11
CA GLU A 295 28.89 -9.24 -16.57
C GLU A 295 29.57 -10.45 -17.21
N LEU A 296 28.81 -11.56 -17.43
CA LEU A 296 29.38 -12.78 -18.01
C LEU A 296 29.88 -12.58 -19.45
N THR A 297 29.19 -11.72 -20.19
CA THR A 297 29.57 -11.23 -21.52
C THR A 297 29.08 -9.79 -21.67
N ASP A 298 29.44 -9.11 -22.74
CA ASP A 298 28.97 -7.75 -23.05
C ASP A 298 27.43 -7.66 -23.15
N SER A 299 26.75 -8.79 -23.38
CA SER A 299 25.29 -8.86 -23.53
C SER A 299 24.59 -9.70 -22.44
N THR A 300 25.36 -10.27 -21.51
CA THR A 300 24.81 -11.20 -20.50
C THR A 300 25.16 -10.72 -19.10
N MET A 301 24.15 -10.37 -18.32
CA MET A 301 24.27 -10.05 -16.89
C MET A 301 23.57 -11.11 -16.06
N LEU A 302 24.29 -11.73 -15.14
CA LEU A 302 23.74 -12.68 -14.15
C LEU A 302 23.85 -12.05 -12.76
N THR A 303 22.75 -12.07 -12.01
CA THR A 303 22.68 -11.49 -10.68
C THR A 303 22.17 -12.51 -9.66
N PRO A 304 23.07 -13.32 -9.05
CA PRO A 304 22.74 -14.10 -7.87
C PRO A 304 22.67 -13.19 -6.64
N ALA A 305 21.75 -13.50 -5.73
CA ALA A 305 21.63 -12.83 -4.45
C ALA A 305 21.15 -13.78 -3.36
N LEU A 306 21.49 -13.48 -2.13
CA LEU A 306 21.05 -14.21 -0.95
C LEU A 306 20.76 -13.23 0.18
N HIS A 307 19.60 -13.35 0.79
CA HIS A 307 19.19 -12.59 1.95
C HIS A 307 18.90 -13.55 3.10
N PHE A 308 19.48 -13.30 4.26
CA PHE A 308 19.23 -14.05 5.49
C PHE A 308 18.58 -13.13 6.51
N ASP A 309 17.51 -13.60 7.14
CA ASP A 309 16.82 -12.93 8.22
C ASP A 309 16.76 -13.84 9.47
N ASN A 310 17.01 -13.26 10.62
CA ASN A 310 16.72 -13.85 11.91
C ASN A 310 15.70 -12.99 12.66
N HIS A 311 14.49 -13.49 12.76
CA HIS A 311 13.39 -12.80 13.44
C HIS A 311 13.18 -13.41 14.83
N THR A 312 12.99 -12.58 15.86
CA THR A 312 12.88 -13.02 17.25
C THR A 312 11.76 -14.01 17.53
N ILE A 313 10.69 -14.00 16.71
CA ILE A 313 9.54 -14.88 16.89
C ILE A 313 9.53 -16.03 15.89
N VAL A 314 9.68 -15.74 14.58
CA VAL A 314 9.56 -16.75 13.53
C VAL A 314 10.88 -17.39 13.11
N GLY A 315 11.99 -16.96 13.72
CA GLY A 315 13.30 -17.58 13.52
C GLY A 315 13.97 -17.22 12.18
N ASN A 316 14.73 -18.17 11.66
CA ASN A 316 15.58 -17.96 10.49
C ASN A 316 14.84 -18.11 9.18
N ASN A 317 15.18 -17.25 8.22
CA ASN A 317 14.71 -17.35 6.86
C ASN A 317 15.84 -17.07 5.86
N TRP A 318 15.87 -17.83 4.78
CA TRP A 318 16.77 -17.67 3.64
C TRP A 318 15.98 -17.32 2.39
N SER A 319 16.36 -16.24 1.72
CA SER A 319 15.71 -15.75 0.49
C SER A 319 16.74 -15.67 -0.64
N PRO A 320 17.02 -16.78 -1.35
CA PRO A 320 17.86 -16.77 -2.53
C PRO A 320 17.13 -16.21 -3.73
N SER A 321 17.86 -15.57 -4.64
CA SER A 321 17.36 -15.13 -5.94
C SER A 321 18.41 -15.27 -7.04
N LEU A 322 17.93 -15.44 -8.26
CA LEU A 322 18.76 -15.47 -9.46
C LEU A 322 18.03 -14.73 -10.57
N ASN A 323 18.67 -13.72 -11.12
CA ASN A 323 18.17 -12.92 -12.23
C ASN A 323 19.15 -12.95 -13.39
N LEU A 324 18.63 -13.01 -14.61
CA LEU A 324 19.37 -13.00 -15.86
C LEU A 324 18.85 -11.90 -16.77
N SER A 325 19.75 -11.12 -17.35
CA SER A 325 19.47 -10.22 -18.47
C SER A 325 20.34 -10.61 -19.64
N GLN A 326 19.73 -10.95 -20.76
CA GLN A 326 20.40 -11.41 -21.97
C GLN A 326 20.02 -10.55 -23.16
N GLY A 327 21.01 -9.86 -23.74
CA GLY A 327 20.85 -9.18 -25.02
C GLY A 327 20.76 -10.22 -26.16
N LEU A 328 19.81 -10.04 -27.05
CA LEU A 328 19.59 -10.86 -28.24
C LEU A 328 19.66 -9.96 -29.47
N GLY A 329 20.85 -9.86 -30.08
CA GLY A 329 21.13 -8.84 -31.07
C GLY A 329 21.14 -7.43 -30.45
N ASP A 330 20.88 -6.41 -31.28
CA ASP A 330 20.99 -5.00 -30.86
C ASP A 330 19.70 -4.47 -30.22
N ASP A 331 18.56 -5.08 -30.52
CA ASP A 331 17.24 -4.53 -30.23
C ASP A 331 16.48 -5.27 -29.12
N PHE A 332 16.76 -6.57 -28.88
CA PHE A 332 16.01 -7.40 -27.95
C PHE A 332 16.76 -7.67 -26.66
N THR A 333 16.05 -7.71 -25.55
CA THR A 333 16.55 -8.16 -24.25
C THR A 333 15.61 -9.17 -23.64
N LEU A 334 16.12 -10.35 -23.29
CA LEU A 334 15.42 -11.36 -22.51
C LEU A 334 15.77 -11.18 -21.04
N LYS A 335 14.74 -11.11 -20.20
CA LYS A 335 14.87 -11.04 -18.73
C LYS A 335 14.21 -12.25 -18.10
N MET A 336 14.89 -12.88 -17.17
CA MET A 336 14.38 -14.04 -16.44
C MET A 336 14.74 -13.90 -14.96
N GLY A 337 13.89 -14.39 -14.09
CA GLY A 337 14.18 -14.41 -12.67
C GLY A 337 13.40 -15.46 -11.91
N ILE A 338 14.01 -15.93 -10.82
CA ILE A 338 13.38 -16.77 -9.81
C ILE A 338 13.89 -16.34 -8.44
N ALA A 339 12.98 -16.24 -7.47
CA ALA A 339 13.36 -15.93 -6.10
C ALA A 339 12.38 -16.53 -5.08
N ARG A 340 12.90 -16.75 -3.88
CA ARG A 340 12.09 -16.98 -2.69
C ARG A 340 11.97 -15.66 -1.93
N ALA A 341 10.75 -15.20 -1.74
CA ALA A 341 10.43 -14.01 -0.95
C ALA A 341 9.84 -14.40 0.41
N TYR A 342 9.89 -13.46 1.35
CA TYR A 342 9.57 -13.68 2.75
C TYR A 342 8.82 -12.48 3.31
N LYS A 343 7.83 -12.77 4.18
CA LYS A 343 7.11 -11.76 4.96
C LYS A 343 6.90 -12.27 6.37
N ALA A 344 7.45 -11.58 7.34
CA ALA A 344 7.22 -11.85 8.75
C ALA A 344 5.79 -11.47 9.15
N PRO A 345 5.17 -12.19 10.11
CA PRO A 345 3.89 -11.80 10.69
C PRO A 345 4.00 -10.45 11.41
N SER A 346 2.88 -9.75 11.51
CA SER A 346 2.79 -8.50 12.25
C SER A 346 2.85 -8.72 13.77
N LEU A 347 3.13 -7.65 14.52
CA LEU A 347 3.12 -7.69 15.99
C LEU A 347 1.75 -8.10 16.55
N TYR A 348 0.65 -7.74 15.91
CA TYR A 348 -0.69 -8.17 16.30
C TYR A 348 -0.92 -9.66 16.10
N GLN A 349 -0.44 -10.19 14.97
CA GLN A 349 -0.65 -11.59 14.62
C GLN A 349 0.11 -12.54 15.55
N THR A 350 1.28 -12.14 16.01
CA THR A 350 2.14 -12.99 16.85
C THR A 350 1.93 -12.86 18.35
N ASN A 351 1.27 -11.81 18.82
CA ASN A 351 1.11 -11.60 20.25
C ASN A 351 -0.12 -12.33 20.79
N PRO A 352 0.02 -13.36 21.63
CA PRO A 352 -1.11 -14.10 22.19
C PRO A 352 -2.01 -13.27 23.11
N ASN A 353 -1.58 -12.09 23.55
CA ASN A 353 -2.41 -11.14 24.29
C ASN A 353 -3.33 -10.31 23.38
N TYR A 354 -3.09 -10.31 22.06
CA TYR A 354 -4.00 -9.68 21.12
C TYR A 354 -5.36 -10.36 21.18
N LEU A 355 -6.39 -9.56 21.31
CA LEU A 355 -7.77 -10.03 21.40
C LEU A 355 -8.67 -9.11 20.58
N LEU A 356 -9.45 -9.71 19.70
CA LEU A 356 -10.54 -9.06 19.00
C LEU A 356 -11.82 -9.84 19.27
N TYR A 357 -12.77 -9.22 19.96
CA TYR A 357 -14.09 -9.80 20.17
C TYR A 357 -15.04 -9.39 19.06
N SER A 358 -15.68 -10.37 18.42
CA SER A 358 -16.78 -10.15 17.47
C SER A 358 -18.10 -10.58 18.09
N LYS A 359 -19.15 -9.82 17.83
CA LYS A 359 -20.52 -10.13 18.28
C LYS A 359 -21.19 -11.25 17.46
N GLY A 360 -20.47 -11.92 16.58
CA GLY A 360 -20.94 -13.06 15.79
C GLY A 360 -20.83 -12.88 14.29
N GLN A 361 -20.84 -11.67 13.81
CA GLN A 361 -20.59 -11.38 12.39
C GLN A 361 -19.09 -11.52 12.10
N GLY A 362 -18.74 -12.29 11.07
CA GLY A 362 -17.35 -12.62 10.76
C GLY A 362 -16.83 -13.87 11.48
N CYS A 363 -17.58 -14.46 12.39
CA CYS A 363 -17.21 -15.70 13.04
C CYS A 363 -17.53 -16.92 12.15
N TYR A 364 -16.50 -17.65 11.72
CA TYR A 364 -16.61 -18.68 10.69
C TYR A 364 -17.63 -19.79 10.99
N ALA A 365 -17.58 -20.40 12.13
CA ALA A 365 -18.42 -21.55 12.46
C ALA A 365 -19.45 -21.29 13.57
N SER A 366 -19.48 -20.07 14.13
CA SER A 366 -20.43 -19.78 15.20
C SER A 366 -21.86 -19.69 14.69
N GLY A 367 -22.81 -20.20 15.47
CA GLY A 367 -24.24 -20.03 15.22
C GLY A 367 -24.65 -18.56 15.31
N ASP A 368 -25.83 -18.24 14.75
CA ASP A 368 -26.37 -16.90 14.78
C ASP A 368 -26.47 -16.34 16.21
N GLY A 369 -25.86 -15.18 16.42
CA GLY A 369 -25.90 -14.46 17.69
C GLY A 369 -24.89 -14.91 18.76
N VAL A 370 -24.03 -15.88 18.44
CA VAL A 370 -22.91 -16.29 19.30
C VAL A 370 -21.65 -15.56 18.84
N GLY A 371 -21.03 -14.82 19.75
CA GLY A 371 -19.77 -14.10 19.43
C GLY A 371 -18.58 -15.05 19.28
N CYS A 372 -17.46 -14.53 18.84
CA CYS A 372 -16.18 -15.21 18.83
C CYS A 372 -15.05 -14.27 19.19
N TYR A 373 -13.93 -14.87 19.58
CA TYR A 373 -12.67 -14.18 19.79
C TYR A 373 -11.68 -14.54 18.67
N MET A 374 -10.89 -13.56 18.25
CA MET A 374 -9.68 -13.75 17.46
C MET A 374 -8.48 -13.41 18.33
N MET A 375 -7.53 -14.33 18.45
CA MET A 375 -6.31 -14.18 19.23
C MET A 375 -5.06 -14.13 18.35
N GLY A 376 -4.01 -13.53 18.86
CA GLY A 376 -2.66 -13.68 18.30
C GLY A 376 -2.11 -15.08 18.53
N ASN A 377 -1.10 -15.46 17.75
CA ASN A 377 -0.48 -16.78 17.77
C ASN A 377 1.04 -16.64 17.65
N ASP A 378 1.78 -16.99 18.70
CA ASP A 378 3.24 -16.93 18.75
C ASP A 378 3.92 -18.14 18.06
N ASP A 379 3.15 -19.15 17.64
CA ASP A 379 3.62 -20.29 16.84
C ASP A 379 3.56 -20.05 15.32
N LEU A 380 3.20 -18.84 14.88
CA LEU A 380 3.13 -18.52 13.46
C LEU A 380 4.48 -18.66 12.77
N LYS A 381 4.43 -19.16 11.53
CA LYS A 381 5.53 -19.12 10.57
C LYS A 381 5.43 -17.89 9.70
N ALA A 382 6.54 -17.49 9.12
CA ALA A 382 6.55 -16.46 8.09
C ALA A 382 5.82 -16.92 6.82
N GLU A 383 5.15 -15.99 6.15
CA GLU A 383 4.67 -16.21 4.78
C GLU A 383 5.85 -16.26 3.82
N THR A 384 5.83 -17.19 2.87
CA THR A 384 6.85 -17.30 1.84
C THR A 384 6.22 -17.39 0.45
N SER A 385 6.97 -17.00 -0.56
CA SER A 385 6.54 -17.16 -1.95
C SER A 385 7.73 -17.52 -2.85
N ILE A 386 7.45 -18.28 -3.91
CA ILE A 386 8.37 -18.48 -5.03
C ILE A 386 7.86 -17.61 -6.18
N ASN A 387 8.68 -16.64 -6.57
CA ASN A 387 8.38 -15.67 -7.61
C ASN A 387 9.18 -16.03 -8.86
N LYS A 388 8.50 -16.08 -10.01
CA LYS A 388 9.10 -16.40 -11.30
C LYS A 388 8.66 -15.36 -12.32
N GLU A 389 9.56 -14.97 -13.20
CA GLU A 389 9.22 -14.12 -14.33
C GLU A 389 10.07 -14.44 -15.55
N ILE A 390 9.49 -14.22 -16.73
CA ILE A 390 10.17 -14.25 -18.03
C ILE A 390 9.62 -13.09 -18.84
N GLY A 391 10.49 -12.21 -19.32
CA GLY A 391 10.13 -11.05 -20.11
C GLY A 391 11.00 -10.90 -21.35
N LEU A 392 10.39 -10.40 -22.42
CA LEU A 392 11.08 -10.02 -23.63
C LEU A 392 10.79 -8.55 -23.92
N GLU A 393 11.83 -7.76 -24.16
CA GLU A 393 11.76 -6.35 -24.46
C GLU A 393 12.43 -6.07 -25.80
N TRP A 394 11.77 -5.26 -26.64
CA TRP A 394 12.31 -4.73 -27.86
C TRP A 394 12.42 -3.20 -27.79
N LYS A 395 13.56 -2.66 -28.18
CA LYS A 395 13.82 -1.21 -28.25
C LYS A 395 14.50 -0.87 -29.55
N ARG A 396 13.95 0.09 -30.27
CA ARG A 396 14.56 0.64 -31.48
C ARG A 396 13.98 2.02 -31.82
N ASP A 397 14.84 3.00 -32.09
CA ASP A 397 14.47 4.33 -32.60
C ASP A 397 13.33 5.01 -31.79
N GLY A 398 13.38 4.90 -30.45
CA GLY A 398 12.37 5.45 -29.54
C GLY A 398 11.15 4.54 -29.33
N TRP A 399 10.98 3.48 -30.13
CA TRP A 399 9.99 2.43 -29.87
C TRP A 399 10.42 1.54 -28.73
N LEU A 400 9.47 1.17 -27.92
CA LEU A 400 9.63 0.13 -26.90
C LEU A 400 8.41 -0.77 -26.95
N ALA A 401 8.62 -2.08 -26.99
CA ALA A 401 7.59 -3.06 -26.79
C ALA A 401 8.11 -4.16 -25.86
N GLY A 402 7.33 -4.50 -24.86
CA GLY A 402 7.71 -5.51 -23.89
C GLY A 402 6.53 -6.34 -23.43
N VAL A 403 6.78 -7.60 -23.11
CA VAL A 403 5.84 -8.50 -22.48
C VAL A 403 6.55 -9.31 -21.41
N THR A 404 5.93 -9.44 -20.23
CA THR A 404 6.45 -10.21 -19.12
C THR A 404 5.35 -11.12 -18.59
N TRP A 405 5.64 -12.41 -18.53
CA TRP A 405 4.85 -13.35 -17.74
C TRP A 405 5.43 -13.41 -16.34
N PHE A 406 4.55 -13.43 -15.32
CA PHE A 406 4.94 -13.61 -13.93
C PHE A 406 4.03 -14.61 -13.23
N ARG A 407 4.58 -15.32 -12.25
CA ARG A 407 3.84 -16.21 -11.36
C ARG A 407 4.45 -16.21 -9.97
N ASN A 408 3.61 -15.98 -8.97
CA ASN A 408 3.95 -16.01 -7.56
C ASN A 408 3.14 -17.11 -6.88
N ASP A 409 3.82 -18.12 -6.36
CA ASP A 409 3.24 -19.19 -5.56
C ASP A 409 3.51 -18.93 -4.08
N TYR A 410 2.44 -18.66 -3.32
CA TYR A 410 2.49 -18.35 -1.89
C TYR A 410 2.24 -19.59 -1.04
N ARG A 411 2.96 -19.67 0.09
CA ARG A 411 2.81 -20.68 1.13
C ARG A 411 2.73 -20.04 2.49
N ASP A 412 2.09 -20.75 3.42
CA ASP A 412 1.99 -20.36 4.82
C ASP A 412 1.40 -18.94 5.00
N LYS A 413 0.44 -18.56 4.15
CA LYS A 413 -0.26 -17.29 4.31
C LYS A 413 -0.94 -17.24 5.67
N ILE A 414 -0.87 -16.05 6.30
CA ILE A 414 -1.47 -15.85 7.61
C ILE A 414 -2.90 -15.33 7.41
N GLU A 415 -3.85 -16.10 7.90
CA GLU A 415 -5.27 -15.78 7.86
C GLU A 415 -5.92 -16.12 9.21
N ALA A 416 -7.16 -15.66 9.40
CA ALA A 416 -7.98 -16.12 10.51
C ALA A 416 -8.28 -17.62 10.37
N GLY A 417 -8.10 -18.38 11.44
CA GLY A 417 -8.38 -19.81 11.43
C GLY A 417 -9.84 -20.13 11.14
N TYR A 418 -10.09 -21.25 10.47
CA TYR A 418 -11.44 -21.69 10.10
C TYR A 418 -12.11 -22.57 11.17
N ALA A 419 -11.34 -23.08 12.10
CA ALA A 419 -11.83 -23.92 13.20
C ALA A 419 -11.52 -23.25 14.54
N PRO A 420 -12.45 -23.33 15.52
CA PRO A 420 -12.15 -22.81 16.85
C PRO A 420 -11.08 -23.68 17.52
N ILE A 421 -10.14 -22.99 18.20
CA ILE A 421 -9.11 -23.65 19.02
C ILE A 421 -9.62 -24.00 20.42
N GLY A 422 -10.78 -23.49 20.80
CA GLY A 422 -11.41 -23.69 22.09
C GLY A 422 -12.67 -22.86 22.26
N HIS A 423 -13.17 -22.86 23.47
CA HIS A 423 -14.38 -22.12 23.87
C HIS A 423 -14.15 -21.41 25.20
N THR A 424 -14.91 -20.34 25.44
CA THR A 424 -14.88 -19.66 26.74
C THR A 424 -15.43 -20.53 27.86
N SER A 425 -14.95 -20.32 29.07
CA SER A 425 -15.29 -21.15 30.26
C SER A 425 -16.48 -20.64 31.06
N SER A 426 -17.04 -19.49 30.74
CA SER A 426 -18.13 -18.89 31.52
C SER A 426 -19.25 -18.34 30.65
N GLY A 427 -20.49 -18.50 31.10
CA GLY A 427 -21.69 -18.01 30.43
C GLY A 427 -22.66 -19.13 30.04
N LYS A 428 -23.91 -18.77 29.74
CA LYS A 428 -24.94 -19.71 29.26
C LYS A 428 -24.67 -20.17 27.80
N VAL A 429 -23.84 -19.43 27.07
CA VAL A 429 -23.47 -19.72 25.70
C VAL A 429 -21.94 -19.66 25.62
N GLN A 430 -21.33 -20.73 25.16
CA GLN A 430 -19.90 -20.80 24.93
C GLN A 430 -19.56 -20.00 23.69
N THR A 431 -18.59 -19.08 23.78
CA THR A 431 -18.07 -18.28 22.67
C THR A 431 -16.87 -18.99 22.08
N ASP A 432 -16.86 -19.15 20.77
CA ASP A 432 -15.74 -19.76 20.04
C ASP A 432 -14.49 -18.88 20.08
N ILE A 433 -13.33 -19.52 20.18
CA ILE A 433 -12.04 -18.88 20.19
C ILE A 433 -11.28 -19.30 18.94
N TYR A 434 -10.88 -18.34 18.11
CA TYR A 434 -10.05 -18.50 16.91
C TYR A 434 -8.71 -17.83 17.11
N GLN A 435 -7.73 -18.21 16.31
CA GLN A 435 -6.43 -17.56 16.28
C GLN A 435 -5.95 -17.37 14.84
N TRP A 436 -4.94 -16.52 14.64
CA TRP A 436 -4.24 -16.42 13.38
C TRP A 436 -3.48 -17.72 13.10
N GLU A 437 -3.56 -18.20 11.88
CA GLU A 437 -2.97 -19.48 11.44
C GLU A 437 -2.28 -19.34 10.08
N ASN A 438 -1.28 -20.19 9.83
CA ASN A 438 -0.67 -20.34 8.50
C ASN A 438 -1.51 -21.37 7.71
N VAL A 439 -2.46 -20.90 6.92
CA VAL A 439 -3.42 -21.81 6.32
C VAL A 439 -3.22 -22.01 4.84
N PRO A 440 -3.38 -21.07 3.93
CA PRO A 440 -3.50 -21.51 2.55
C PRO A 440 -2.27 -21.28 1.68
N LYS A 441 -2.24 -22.07 0.63
CA LYS A 441 -1.49 -21.82 -0.58
C LYS A 441 -2.30 -20.92 -1.50
N ALA A 442 -1.64 -19.93 -2.08
CA ALA A 442 -2.24 -19.03 -3.04
C ALA A 442 -1.38 -18.91 -4.30
N VAL A 443 -1.96 -18.50 -5.39
CA VAL A 443 -1.25 -18.24 -6.63
C VAL A 443 -1.73 -16.94 -7.24
N VAL A 444 -0.78 -16.13 -7.71
CA VAL A 444 -1.02 -14.93 -8.51
C VAL A 444 -0.18 -15.06 -9.78
N GLU A 445 -0.82 -15.00 -10.94
CA GLU A 445 -0.19 -15.19 -12.24
C GLU A 445 -0.80 -14.24 -13.25
N GLY A 446 0.03 -13.66 -14.11
CA GLY A 446 -0.44 -12.73 -15.10
C GLY A 446 0.58 -12.40 -16.17
N LEU A 447 0.16 -11.51 -17.06
CA LEU A 447 0.98 -10.93 -18.12
C LEU A 447 1.00 -9.41 -17.93
N GLU A 448 2.16 -8.81 -18.14
CA GLU A 448 2.33 -7.36 -18.20
C GLU A 448 2.89 -7.00 -19.57
N GLY A 449 2.32 -5.98 -20.18
CA GLY A 449 2.74 -5.45 -21.47
C GLY A 449 3.06 -3.96 -21.40
N SER A 450 4.05 -3.52 -22.17
CA SER A 450 4.40 -2.11 -22.35
C SER A 450 4.59 -1.83 -23.83
N LEU A 451 4.08 -0.68 -24.29
CA LEU A 451 4.28 -0.20 -25.66
C LEU A 451 4.46 1.32 -25.63
N ASN A 452 5.62 1.79 -26.07
CA ASN A 452 5.85 3.20 -26.32
C ASN A 452 6.02 3.43 -27.82
N VAL A 453 5.23 4.33 -28.39
CA VAL A 453 5.23 4.68 -29.82
C VAL A 453 5.57 6.15 -29.98
N PRO A 454 6.74 6.50 -30.54
CA PRO A 454 7.02 7.87 -30.96
C PRO A 454 6.25 8.14 -32.26
N VAL A 455 5.01 8.61 -32.14
CA VAL A 455 4.10 8.84 -33.29
C VAL A 455 4.69 9.89 -34.23
N SER A 456 5.31 10.93 -33.65
CA SER A 456 6.02 11.97 -34.36
C SER A 456 7.06 12.60 -33.40
N ASP A 457 7.82 13.59 -33.88
CA ASP A 457 8.77 14.34 -33.05
C ASP A 457 8.09 15.08 -31.89
N THR A 458 6.80 15.34 -32.00
CA THR A 458 6.02 16.10 -31.01
C THR A 458 4.97 15.25 -30.29
N ILE A 459 4.69 14.03 -30.76
CA ILE A 459 3.63 13.17 -30.20
C ILE A 459 4.25 11.85 -29.76
N ASN A 460 4.04 11.50 -28.50
CA ASN A 460 4.43 10.22 -27.92
C ASN A 460 3.22 9.51 -27.32
N TRP A 461 3.10 8.22 -27.56
CA TRP A 461 2.02 7.39 -27.08
C TRP A 461 2.55 6.22 -26.24
N THR A 462 2.22 6.21 -24.95
CA THR A 462 2.68 5.22 -23.99
C THR A 462 1.51 4.38 -23.49
N ASN A 463 1.69 3.06 -23.47
CA ASN A 463 0.66 2.11 -23.07
C ASN A 463 1.25 1.07 -22.13
N ASN A 464 0.47 0.72 -21.08
CA ASN A 464 0.78 -0.37 -20.18
C ASN A 464 -0.49 -1.20 -19.95
N ILE A 465 -0.35 -2.51 -19.97
CA ILE A 465 -1.43 -3.44 -19.68
C ILE A 465 -0.99 -4.46 -18.65
N THR A 466 -1.89 -4.76 -17.71
CA THR A 466 -1.77 -5.91 -16.82
C THR A 466 -2.98 -6.81 -17.07
N TYR A 467 -2.74 -8.07 -17.37
CA TYR A 467 -3.76 -9.10 -17.56
C TYR A 467 -3.58 -10.21 -16.53
N MET A 468 -4.61 -10.43 -15.70
CA MET A 468 -4.58 -11.43 -14.65
C MET A 468 -5.05 -12.79 -15.16
N LEU A 469 -4.15 -13.76 -15.22
CA LEU A 469 -4.49 -15.15 -15.59
C LEU A 469 -5.17 -15.85 -14.41
N GLN A 470 -4.65 -15.66 -13.18
CA GLN A 470 -5.26 -16.17 -11.96
C GLN A 470 -4.77 -15.41 -10.73
N SER A 471 -5.66 -15.27 -9.76
CA SER A 471 -5.38 -14.76 -8.42
C SER A 471 -6.33 -15.46 -7.46
N LYS A 472 -5.89 -16.56 -6.84
CA LYS A 472 -6.78 -17.43 -6.09
C LYS A 472 -6.13 -18.15 -4.93
N ASN A 473 -6.94 -18.48 -3.94
CA ASN A 473 -6.66 -19.49 -2.94
C ASN A 473 -6.68 -20.87 -3.61
N LYS A 474 -5.63 -21.67 -3.45
CA LYS A 474 -5.51 -22.98 -4.09
C LYS A 474 -6.40 -24.06 -3.44
N GLU A 475 -6.82 -23.87 -2.21
CA GLU A 475 -7.66 -24.83 -1.48
C GLU A 475 -9.12 -24.66 -1.84
N THR A 476 -9.62 -23.43 -1.82
CA THR A 476 -11.02 -23.13 -2.11
C THR A 476 -11.28 -22.84 -3.58
N GLY A 477 -10.26 -22.49 -4.35
CA GLY A 477 -10.38 -21.99 -5.71
C GLY A 477 -11.03 -20.60 -5.82
N ASP A 478 -11.26 -19.93 -4.68
CA ASP A 478 -11.84 -18.60 -4.65
C ASP A 478 -10.80 -17.52 -4.92
N ARG A 479 -11.25 -16.34 -5.32
CA ARG A 479 -10.42 -15.18 -5.60
C ARG A 479 -9.79 -14.62 -4.33
N LEU A 480 -8.55 -14.18 -4.44
CA LEU A 480 -7.88 -13.48 -3.33
C LEU A 480 -8.46 -12.09 -3.12
N SER A 481 -8.76 -11.39 -4.20
CA SER A 481 -9.28 -10.02 -4.20
C SER A 481 -10.22 -9.79 -5.38
N ILE A 482 -11.10 -8.81 -5.23
CA ILE A 482 -11.95 -8.32 -6.32
C ILE A 482 -11.15 -7.26 -7.06
N ILE A 483 -10.58 -7.65 -8.20
CA ILE A 483 -9.76 -6.80 -9.07
C ILE A 483 -10.19 -6.95 -10.51
N PRO A 484 -9.95 -5.96 -11.39
CA PRO A 484 -10.19 -6.10 -12.81
C PRO A 484 -9.41 -7.27 -13.42
N GLU A 485 -10.01 -7.99 -14.36
CA GLU A 485 -9.32 -9.05 -15.10
C GLU A 485 -8.13 -8.51 -15.90
N TYR A 486 -8.27 -7.26 -16.37
CA TYR A 486 -7.18 -6.52 -16.98
C TYR A 486 -7.32 -5.02 -16.67
N THR A 487 -6.20 -4.32 -16.73
CA THR A 487 -6.17 -2.85 -16.65
C THR A 487 -5.24 -2.34 -17.75
N LEU A 488 -5.75 -1.50 -18.63
CA LEU A 488 -4.99 -0.82 -19.67
C LEU A 488 -4.88 0.66 -19.31
N ASN A 489 -3.65 1.16 -19.26
CA ASN A 489 -3.35 2.58 -19.14
C ASN A 489 -2.69 3.08 -20.42
N SER A 490 -3.25 4.10 -21.02
CA SER A 490 -2.76 4.71 -22.25
C SER A 490 -2.63 6.21 -22.07
N THR A 491 -1.49 6.76 -22.45
CA THR A 491 -1.21 8.19 -22.35
C THR A 491 -0.69 8.71 -23.69
N LEU A 492 -1.36 9.70 -24.23
CA LEU A 492 -0.93 10.44 -25.42
C LEU A 492 -0.43 11.82 -25.01
N SER A 493 0.84 12.10 -25.27
CA SER A 493 1.47 13.39 -24.97
C SER A 493 1.79 14.12 -26.27
N TRP A 494 1.37 15.37 -26.38
CA TRP A 494 1.56 16.19 -27.57
C TRP A 494 2.15 17.56 -27.20
N GLN A 495 3.37 17.83 -27.69
CA GLN A 495 3.99 19.14 -27.61
C GLN A 495 3.44 20.00 -28.77
N VAL A 496 2.38 20.74 -28.52
CA VAL A 496 1.65 21.55 -29.53
C VAL A 496 2.46 22.76 -29.96
N HIS A 497 3.12 23.38 -28.99
CA HIS A 497 3.98 24.54 -29.13
C HIS A 497 5.16 24.40 -28.17
N GLN A 498 6.24 25.19 -28.38
CA GLN A 498 7.41 25.14 -27.48
C GLN A 498 7.05 25.34 -25.99
N ASP A 499 5.98 26.10 -25.70
CA ASP A 499 5.53 26.46 -24.35
C ASP A 499 4.22 25.76 -23.95
N VAL A 500 3.62 24.98 -24.83
CA VAL A 500 2.32 24.35 -24.59
C VAL A 500 2.35 22.87 -24.89
N SER A 501 1.97 22.07 -23.91
CA SER A 501 1.79 20.61 -24.05
C SER A 501 0.37 20.20 -23.71
N LEU A 502 -0.14 19.21 -24.42
CA LEU A 502 -1.41 18.55 -24.15
C LEU A 502 -1.15 17.10 -23.76
N GLN A 503 -1.99 16.57 -22.88
CA GLN A 503 -1.95 15.16 -22.49
C GLN A 503 -3.37 14.60 -22.43
N SER A 504 -3.56 13.41 -22.98
CA SER A 504 -4.76 12.61 -22.84
C SER A 504 -4.41 11.31 -22.14
N THR A 505 -5.19 10.94 -21.13
CA THR A 505 -5.08 9.67 -20.44
C THR A 505 -6.34 8.84 -20.68
N PHE A 506 -6.15 7.55 -20.90
CA PHE A 506 -7.22 6.58 -21.04
C PHE A 506 -6.91 5.39 -20.17
N THR A 507 -7.82 5.07 -19.24
CA THR A 507 -7.71 3.88 -18.39
C THR A 507 -8.91 3.00 -18.65
N TRP A 508 -8.67 1.73 -19.00
CA TRP A 508 -9.70 0.75 -19.22
C TRP A 508 -9.59 -0.38 -18.23
N TYR A 509 -10.63 -0.52 -17.41
CA TYR A 509 -10.77 -1.58 -16.43
C TYR A 509 -11.60 -2.72 -17.01
N GLY A 510 -11.06 -3.93 -16.94
CA GLY A 510 -11.79 -5.14 -17.29
C GLY A 510 -12.87 -5.48 -16.28
N LYS A 511 -13.59 -6.54 -16.56
CA LYS A 511 -14.63 -7.06 -15.68
C LYS A 511 -14.06 -7.38 -14.28
N GLN A 512 -14.84 -7.08 -13.24
CA GLN A 512 -14.54 -7.43 -11.84
C GLN A 512 -15.58 -8.42 -11.35
N GLN A 513 -15.13 -9.57 -10.90
CA GLN A 513 -16.00 -10.63 -10.42
C GLN A 513 -15.96 -10.70 -8.89
N PRO A 514 -17.09 -10.97 -8.23
CA PRO A 514 -17.15 -11.16 -6.78
C PRO A 514 -16.44 -12.46 -6.37
N LYS A 515 -16.25 -12.63 -5.07
CA LYS A 515 -15.83 -13.92 -4.50
C LYS A 515 -16.91 -14.96 -4.69
N LYS A 516 -16.53 -16.24 -4.74
CA LYS A 516 -17.46 -17.37 -4.88
C LYS A 516 -18.13 -17.75 -3.59
N TYR A 517 -17.43 -17.52 -2.48
CA TYR A 517 -17.86 -17.91 -1.14
C TYR A 517 -17.92 -16.72 -0.20
N ASN A 518 -18.91 -16.75 0.69
CA ASN A 518 -19.00 -15.81 1.80
C ASN A 518 -18.01 -16.20 2.93
N TYR A 519 -17.98 -15.44 4.01
CA TYR A 519 -17.09 -15.70 5.15
C TYR A 519 -17.38 -17.04 5.87
N LYS A 520 -18.58 -17.62 5.73
CA LYS A 520 -18.93 -18.95 6.25
C LYS A 520 -18.50 -20.10 5.32
N GLY A 521 -17.83 -19.80 4.23
CA GLY A 521 -17.47 -20.81 3.22
C GLY A 521 -18.65 -21.31 2.39
N GLN A 522 -19.79 -20.62 2.43
CA GLN A 522 -20.98 -20.94 1.64
C GLN A 522 -20.97 -20.19 0.31
N PRO A 523 -21.50 -20.75 -0.78
CA PRO A 523 -21.62 -20.04 -2.03
C PRO A 523 -22.42 -18.74 -1.89
N VAL A 524 -21.92 -17.65 -2.48
CA VAL A 524 -22.63 -16.37 -2.52
C VAL A 524 -23.93 -16.46 -3.31
N THR A 525 -24.92 -15.64 -2.94
CA THR A 525 -26.27 -15.66 -3.50
C THR A 525 -26.76 -14.25 -3.84
N GLY A 526 -27.78 -14.15 -4.68
CA GLY A 526 -28.44 -12.88 -5.01
C GLY A 526 -27.46 -11.84 -5.54
N SER A 527 -27.54 -10.62 -5.03
CA SER A 527 -26.69 -9.48 -5.41
C SER A 527 -25.21 -9.65 -5.04
N GLU A 528 -24.86 -10.63 -4.21
CA GLU A 528 -23.47 -10.99 -3.93
C GLU A 528 -22.73 -11.52 -5.17
N LYS A 529 -23.49 -12.00 -6.17
CA LYS A 529 -22.97 -12.48 -7.47
C LYS A 529 -22.77 -11.38 -8.50
N ASP A 530 -23.16 -10.15 -8.20
CA ASP A 530 -23.11 -9.06 -9.16
C ASP A 530 -21.66 -8.75 -9.56
N GLU A 531 -21.47 -8.56 -10.84
CA GLU A 531 -20.17 -8.24 -11.46
C GLU A 531 -20.14 -6.78 -11.88
N VAL A 532 -18.97 -6.15 -11.80
CA VAL A 532 -18.75 -4.85 -12.42
C VAL A 532 -18.35 -5.06 -13.88
N SER A 533 -19.16 -4.53 -14.79
CA SER A 533 -18.86 -4.55 -16.24
C SER A 533 -17.61 -3.70 -16.55
N PRO A 534 -16.88 -4.02 -17.62
CA PRO A 534 -15.76 -3.20 -18.06
C PRO A 534 -16.17 -1.74 -18.25
N TYR A 535 -15.30 -0.82 -17.88
CA TYR A 535 -15.50 0.62 -18.06
C TYR A 535 -14.19 1.35 -18.29
N SER A 536 -14.27 2.55 -18.84
CA SER A 536 -13.12 3.39 -19.13
C SER A 536 -13.26 4.79 -18.55
N ILE A 537 -12.12 5.38 -18.20
CA ILE A 537 -11.99 6.74 -17.69
C ILE A 537 -11.01 7.49 -18.62
N VAL A 538 -11.42 8.66 -19.07
CA VAL A 538 -10.61 9.53 -19.94
C VAL A 538 -10.30 10.84 -19.21
N GLY A 539 -9.05 11.24 -19.20
CA GLY A 539 -8.59 12.53 -18.69
C GLY A 539 -7.95 13.38 -19.81
N LEU A 540 -8.10 14.68 -19.72
CA LEU A 540 -7.45 15.65 -20.61
C LEU A 540 -6.78 16.74 -19.77
N SER A 541 -5.56 17.13 -20.16
CA SER A 541 -4.87 18.24 -19.53
C SER A 541 -4.06 19.06 -20.53
N ALA A 542 -3.85 20.34 -20.19
CA ALA A 542 -2.96 21.23 -20.91
C ALA A 542 -2.01 21.89 -19.91
N THR A 543 -0.75 21.99 -20.28
CA THR A 543 0.27 22.70 -19.50
C THR A 543 0.83 23.84 -20.35
N TRP A 544 0.87 25.03 -19.78
CA TRP A 544 1.43 26.22 -20.39
C TRP A 544 2.61 26.73 -19.54
N ASP A 545 3.79 26.69 -20.09
CA ASP A 545 4.97 27.33 -19.52
C ASP A 545 4.91 28.83 -19.80
N MET A 546 4.26 29.59 -18.92
CA MET A 546 4.03 31.03 -19.04
C MET A 546 5.35 31.81 -19.09
N THR A 547 6.29 31.35 -18.26
CA THR A 547 7.67 31.82 -18.21
C THR A 547 8.58 30.64 -17.89
N LYS A 548 9.89 30.84 -17.94
CA LYS A 548 10.85 29.81 -17.49
C LYS A 548 10.68 29.41 -16.01
N ASN A 549 10.01 30.25 -15.22
CA ASN A 549 9.83 30.08 -13.78
C ASN A 549 8.40 29.70 -13.38
N VAL A 550 7.40 29.87 -14.24
CA VAL A 550 5.99 29.69 -13.92
C VAL A 550 5.31 28.82 -14.97
N SER A 551 4.70 27.73 -14.53
CA SER A 551 3.84 26.87 -15.38
C SER A 551 2.43 26.79 -14.81
N LEU A 552 1.46 26.77 -15.69
CA LEU A 552 0.04 26.60 -15.39
C LEU A 552 -0.44 25.30 -16.04
N THR A 553 -1.07 24.43 -15.26
CA THR A 553 -1.73 23.20 -15.76
C THR A 553 -3.22 23.29 -15.46
N GLY A 554 -4.05 23.03 -16.47
CA GLY A 554 -5.48 22.87 -16.31
C GLY A 554 -5.94 21.56 -16.93
N GLY A 555 -6.97 20.95 -16.36
CA GLY A 555 -7.43 19.68 -16.87
C GLY A 555 -8.81 19.26 -16.39
N VAL A 556 -9.23 18.15 -16.93
CA VAL A 556 -10.49 17.46 -16.60
C VAL A 556 -10.19 15.98 -16.41
N ASP A 557 -10.48 15.49 -15.22
CA ASP A 557 -10.50 14.06 -14.94
C ASP A 557 -11.88 13.50 -15.26
N ASN A 558 -11.91 12.28 -15.80
CA ASN A 558 -13.15 11.61 -16.14
C ASN A 558 -14.10 12.45 -17.04
N VAL A 559 -13.60 12.78 -18.23
CA VAL A 559 -14.29 13.65 -19.22
C VAL A 559 -15.73 13.21 -19.51
N PHE A 560 -15.98 11.89 -19.56
CA PHE A 560 -17.30 11.33 -19.88
C PHE A 560 -18.16 11.09 -18.65
N ASP A 561 -17.74 11.56 -17.47
CA ASP A 561 -18.50 11.46 -16.22
C ASP A 561 -18.96 10.04 -15.88
N LYS A 562 -18.07 9.06 -16.07
CA LYS A 562 -18.34 7.66 -15.74
C LYS A 562 -18.24 7.47 -14.22
N ARG A 563 -19.36 7.29 -13.57
CA ARG A 563 -19.42 7.09 -12.11
C ARG A 563 -19.60 5.63 -11.75
N GLN A 564 -18.95 5.20 -10.67
CA GLN A 564 -19.18 3.92 -10.00
C GLN A 564 -19.69 4.22 -8.58
N TRP A 565 -20.74 3.51 -8.19
CA TRP A 565 -21.41 3.69 -6.92
C TRP A 565 -21.09 2.54 -5.99
N ARG A 566 -20.90 2.84 -4.71
CA ARG A 566 -20.78 1.81 -3.71
C ARG A 566 -22.19 1.28 -3.39
N ALA A 567 -22.48 0.08 -3.81
CA ALA A 567 -23.78 -0.54 -3.59
C ALA A 567 -23.88 -1.29 -2.25
N GLY A 568 -22.75 -1.70 -1.66
CA GLY A 568 -22.73 -2.55 -0.48
C GLY A 568 -23.51 -3.84 -0.76
N ASN A 569 -23.26 -4.44 -1.89
CA ASN A 569 -24.07 -5.52 -2.46
C ASN A 569 -23.79 -6.90 -1.88
N ALA A 570 -22.86 -7.04 -0.97
CA ALA A 570 -22.59 -8.34 -0.38
C ALA A 570 -23.11 -8.45 1.03
N GLN A 571 -23.91 -9.43 1.27
CA GLN A 571 -24.23 -9.95 2.58
C GLN A 571 -23.09 -10.86 3.04
N THR A 572 -22.19 -10.35 3.85
CA THR A 572 -21.15 -11.20 4.42
C THR A 572 -21.60 -11.83 5.73
N THR A 573 -22.50 -11.19 6.44
CA THR A 573 -22.95 -11.63 7.74
C THR A 573 -24.40 -11.23 7.94
N GLY A 574 -25.26 -12.18 8.15
CA GLY A 574 -26.66 -11.91 8.46
C GLY A 574 -27.02 -12.54 9.77
N ASN A 575 -27.59 -11.79 10.69
CA ASN A 575 -28.45 -12.36 11.67
C ASN A 575 -29.87 -12.38 11.09
N THR A 576 -30.28 -13.54 10.60
CA THR A 576 -31.63 -13.73 10.02
C THR A 576 -32.74 -13.41 10.99
N THR A 577 -32.49 -13.48 12.30
CA THR A 577 -33.45 -13.19 13.35
C THR A 577 -33.64 -11.70 13.60
N THR A 578 -32.60 -10.89 13.41
CA THR A 578 -32.65 -9.44 13.63
C THR A 578 -32.69 -8.63 12.34
N GLY A 579 -32.54 -9.25 11.18
CA GLY A 579 -32.45 -8.56 9.89
C GLY A 579 -31.17 -7.73 9.72
N ALA A 580 -30.16 -7.95 10.55
CA ALA A 580 -28.88 -7.25 10.48
C ALA A 580 -27.98 -7.92 9.45
N TYR A 581 -27.61 -7.21 8.42
CA TYR A 581 -26.73 -7.68 7.36
C TYR A 581 -25.50 -6.80 7.30
N MET A 582 -24.31 -7.41 7.17
CA MET A 582 -23.10 -6.72 6.80
C MET A 582 -22.74 -6.98 5.34
N TYR A 583 -22.12 -6.01 4.74
CA TYR A 583 -21.89 -5.93 3.30
C TYR A 583 -20.39 -5.78 3.06
N GLY A 584 -19.84 -6.41 2.09
CA GLY A 584 -18.42 -6.20 1.82
C GLY A 584 -17.74 -7.21 0.91
N ALA A 585 -18.46 -8.26 0.45
CA ALA A 585 -17.84 -9.25 -0.44
C ALA A 585 -18.17 -9.08 -1.92
N GLY A 586 -19.04 -8.14 -2.28
CA GLY A 586 -19.45 -7.89 -3.66
C GLY A 586 -18.50 -6.99 -4.42
N ALA A 587 -18.66 -6.94 -5.73
CA ALA A 587 -17.81 -6.16 -6.62
C ALA A 587 -18.06 -4.64 -6.55
N TYR A 588 -19.21 -4.20 -6.06
CA TYR A 588 -19.55 -2.78 -5.90
C TYR A 588 -19.19 -2.26 -4.50
N THR A 589 -17.91 -2.26 -4.17
CA THR A 589 -17.40 -1.89 -2.85
C THR A 589 -16.70 -0.53 -2.81
N TYR A 590 -16.61 0.19 -3.92
CA TYR A 590 -15.95 1.48 -4.02
C TYR A 590 -16.72 2.47 -4.89
N ASN A 591 -16.39 3.77 -4.74
CA ASN A 591 -16.87 4.83 -5.60
C ASN A 591 -15.83 5.20 -6.66
N GLU A 592 -16.27 5.37 -7.92
CA GLU A 592 -15.49 6.07 -8.94
C GLU A 592 -16.03 7.50 -9.03
N PRO A 593 -15.19 8.53 -8.77
CA PRO A 593 -15.65 9.92 -8.84
C PRO A 593 -16.01 10.31 -10.28
N GLY A 594 -16.95 11.22 -10.40
CA GLY A 594 -17.36 11.77 -11.68
C GLY A 594 -16.40 12.81 -12.25
N ARG A 595 -16.87 13.57 -13.24
CA ARG A 595 -16.07 14.61 -13.89
C ARG A 595 -15.57 15.62 -12.88
N THR A 596 -14.28 15.90 -12.91
CA THR A 596 -13.62 16.84 -12.00
C THR A 596 -12.70 17.77 -12.78
N TRP A 597 -12.90 19.06 -12.62
CA TRP A 597 -12.03 20.11 -13.17
C TRP A 597 -10.90 20.40 -12.20
N TYR A 598 -9.70 20.66 -12.71
CA TYR A 598 -8.58 21.02 -11.86
C TYR A 598 -7.64 22.03 -12.48
N MET A 599 -6.91 22.72 -11.63
CA MET A 599 -5.87 23.66 -12.00
C MET A 599 -4.70 23.54 -11.04
N SER A 600 -3.50 23.68 -11.58
CA SER A 600 -2.25 23.68 -10.82
C SER A 600 -1.34 24.79 -11.32
N VAL A 601 -0.74 25.52 -10.39
CA VAL A 601 0.30 26.53 -10.66
C VAL A 601 1.59 26.07 -10.02
N ASN A 602 2.65 26.00 -10.79
CA ASN A 602 3.99 25.66 -10.33
C ASN A 602 4.94 26.82 -10.56
N THR A 603 5.59 27.26 -9.50
CA THR A 603 6.60 28.33 -9.53
C THR A 603 7.94 27.75 -9.10
N ARG A 604 9.02 28.06 -9.81
CA ARG A 604 10.39 27.58 -9.53
C ARG A 604 11.41 28.67 -9.82
N PHE A 605 12.54 28.62 -9.12
CA PHE A 605 13.70 29.46 -9.37
C PHE A 605 15.00 28.69 -9.20
#